data_34daf70bcf89f6e45922e478a886c752
#
_entry.id   34daf70bcf89f6e45922e478a886c752
#
_cell.length_a   1.000
_cell.length_b   1.000
_cell.length_c   1.000
_cell.angle_alpha   90.00
_cell.angle_beta   90.00
_cell.angle_gamma   90.00
#
_symmetry.space_group_name_H-M   'P 1'
#
loop_
_entity.id
_entity.type
_entity.pdbx_description
1 polymer ?
#
loop_
_entity_poly.entity_id
_entity_poly.type
_entity_poly.pdbx_seq_one_letter_code
_entity_poly.pdbx_strand_id
1 'polypeptide(L)'
;QEAAKAGGRVVALVGNHEAMNVTGDLRYVDPGEYAAFATKASERLRQATFAANLDAILAGYRRTQPDLTVDAARDLWMKANPPGAAEHRAAWRPDGRIGRWVAGNPAVAMIDGTIFVHGGINAFYSELSIAEINRRTAAALKAMDESEKAIINDPDGPLWHRRYAMRPKPAPTPTAEPGAIPSAPPLEDPSVELADVLKAYAAKRMVIAHTPSLAGIVIADEGRLIRIDTGISLYYRGKPSFLEIRGDTVTPHVVERPTGGG
;
A
#
# COMPACT_ATOMS: atom_id res chain seq x y z
N GLN A 1 22.33 0.40 -5.45
CA GLN A 1 23.71 0.80 -5.82
C GLN A 1 24.43 -0.34 -6.57
N GLU A 2 24.31 -1.62 -6.14
CA GLU A 2 24.97 -2.76 -6.80
C GLU A 2 24.45 -3.00 -8.22
N ALA A 3 23.12 -2.98 -8.40
CA ALA A 3 22.51 -3.10 -9.73
C ALA A 3 23.01 -2.05 -10.72
N ALA A 4 23.17 -0.79 -10.26
CA ALA A 4 23.70 0.28 -11.11
C ALA A 4 25.16 0.05 -11.52
N LYS A 5 25.99 -0.53 -10.65
CA LYS A 5 27.37 -0.90 -10.97
C LYS A 5 27.45 -2.00 -12.06
N ALA A 6 26.42 -2.86 -12.10
CA ALA A 6 26.29 -3.91 -13.11
C ALA A 6 25.51 -3.46 -14.36
N GLY A 7 25.27 -2.16 -14.55
CA GLY A 7 24.50 -1.60 -15.67
C GLY A 7 22.97 -1.76 -15.55
N GLY A 8 22.49 -2.21 -14.39
CA GLY A 8 21.07 -2.38 -14.12
C GLY A 8 20.45 -1.18 -13.38
N ARG A 9 19.11 -1.23 -13.21
CA ARG A 9 18.35 -0.22 -12.49
C ARG A 9 17.36 -0.90 -11.55
N VAL A 10 17.20 -0.35 -10.33
CA VAL A 10 16.13 -0.72 -9.39
C VAL A 10 15.13 0.43 -9.33
N VAL A 11 13.86 0.13 -9.52
CA VAL A 11 12.74 1.06 -9.37
C VAL A 11 11.88 0.55 -8.23
N ALA A 12 11.84 1.28 -7.12
CA ALA A 12 10.93 1.00 -6.02
C ALA A 12 9.61 1.74 -6.28
N LEU A 13 8.47 1.10 -6.01
CA LEU A 13 7.16 1.74 -6.09
C LEU A 13 6.63 2.04 -4.70
N VAL A 14 5.79 3.07 -4.60
CA VAL A 14 5.02 3.36 -3.38
C VAL A 14 3.83 2.42 -3.32
N GLY A 15 3.60 1.81 -2.15
CA GLY A 15 2.37 1.09 -1.81
C GLY A 15 1.55 1.84 -0.77
N ASN A 16 0.37 1.30 -0.44
CA ASN A 16 -0.52 1.89 0.55
C ASN A 16 0.10 1.87 1.96
N HIS A 17 0.90 0.85 2.32
CA HIS A 17 1.54 0.81 3.64
C HIS A 17 2.60 1.89 3.80
N GLU A 18 3.36 2.24 2.75
CA GLU A 18 4.26 3.39 2.76
C GLU A 18 3.48 4.70 2.96
N ALA A 19 2.37 4.89 2.24
CA ALA A 19 1.52 6.06 2.39
C ALA A 19 0.94 6.16 3.82
N MET A 20 0.42 5.05 4.36
CA MET A 20 -0.09 4.97 5.72
C MET A 20 0.97 5.35 6.76
N ASN A 21 2.18 4.81 6.65
CA ASN A 21 3.27 5.15 7.58
C ASN A 21 3.63 6.64 7.51
N VAL A 22 3.66 7.24 6.31
CA VAL A 22 3.94 8.67 6.13
C VAL A 22 2.85 9.53 6.74
N THR A 23 1.58 9.18 6.57
CA THR A 23 0.42 9.92 7.14
C THR A 23 0.17 9.60 8.61
N GLY A 24 0.85 8.60 9.19
CA GLY A 24 0.71 8.25 10.60
C GLY A 24 -0.38 7.22 10.91
N ASP A 25 -0.96 6.59 9.92
CA ASP A 25 -1.83 5.42 10.10
C ASP A 25 -0.97 4.16 10.30
N LEU A 26 -0.74 3.82 11.56
CA LEU A 26 0.21 2.78 11.96
C LEU A 26 -0.46 1.43 12.29
N ARG A 27 -1.72 1.22 11.86
CA ARG A 27 -2.51 0.02 12.22
C ARG A 27 -1.90 -1.31 11.75
N TYR A 28 -1.03 -1.28 10.75
CA TYR A 28 -0.37 -2.46 10.19
C TYR A 28 1.12 -2.55 10.50
N VAL A 29 1.63 -1.66 11.36
CA VAL A 29 3.04 -1.71 11.77
C VAL A 29 3.23 -2.85 12.77
N ASP A 30 4.14 -3.76 12.45
CA ASP A 30 4.50 -4.85 13.37
C ASP A 30 5.32 -4.32 14.54
N PRO A 31 5.13 -4.85 15.77
CA PRO A 31 5.93 -4.47 16.94
C PRO A 31 7.44 -4.58 16.72
N GLY A 32 7.89 -5.53 15.89
CA GLY A 32 9.30 -5.69 15.52
C GLY A 32 9.86 -4.51 14.72
N GLU A 33 9.01 -3.81 13.95
CA GLU A 33 9.42 -2.60 13.25
C GLU A 33 9.80 -1.49 14.25
N TYR A 34 9.00 -1.26 15.28
CA TYR A 34 9.35 -0.31 16.34
C TYR A 34 10.66 -0.69 17.04
N ALA A 35 10.82 -1.98 17.36
CA ALA A 35 12.02 -2.49 18.00
C ALA A 35 13.28 -2.23 17.16
N ALA A 36 13.18 -2.30 15.83
CA ALA A 36 14.29 -2.00 14.91
C ALA A 36 14.73 -0.53 14.94
N PHE A 37 13.85 0.38 15.38
CA PHE A 37 14.17 1.80 15.57
C PHE A 37 14.58 2.15 17.00
N ALA A 38 14.41 1.21 17.95
CA ALA A 38 14.68 1.47 19.35
C ALA A 38 16.18 1.68 19.60
N THR A 39 16.48 2.64 20.45
CA THR A 39 17.83 2.98 20.93
C THR A 39 17.87 2.93 22.45
N LYS A 40 19.04 3.07 23.06
CA LYS A 40 19.18 3.21 24.53
C LYS A 40 18.45 4.43 25.08
N ALA A 41 18.13 5.42 24.24
CA ALA A 41 17.43 6.65 24.65
C ALA A 41 15.89 6.55 24.49
N SER A 42 15.39 5.55 23.79
CA SER A 42 13.96 5.46 23.40
C SER A 42 13.00 5.49 24.59
N GLU A 43 13.35 4.81 25.69
CA GLU A 43 12.52 4.84 26.90
C GLU A 43 12.43 6.24 27.50
N ARG A 44 13.55 6.95 27.59
CA ARG A 44 13.57 8.34 28.08
C ARG A 44 12.82 9.29 27.15
N LEU A 45 13.00 9.11 25.83
CA LEU A 45 12.30 9.90 24.81
C LEU A 45 10.78 9.72 24.91
N ARG A 46 10.32 8.49 25.01
CA ARG A 46 8.92 8.14 25.13
C ARG A 46 8.28 8.76 26.38
N GLN A 47 8.95 8.67 27.53
CA GLN A 47 8.47 9.29 28.77
C GLN A 47 8.41 10.82 28.69
N ALA A 48 9.44 11.44 28.11
CA ALA A 48 9.46 12.87 27.87
C ALA A 48 8.34 13.31 26.91
N THR A 49 8.08 12.52 25.87
CA THR A 49 6.99 12.78 24.91
C THR A 49 5.63 12.71 25.58
N PHE A 50 5.39 11.70 26.44
CA PHE A 50 4.16 11.61 27.20
C PHE A 50 3.97 12.84 28.12
N ALA A 51 5.00 13.19 28.90
CA ALA A 51 4.94 14.31 29.81
C ALA A 51 4.69 15.66 29.09
N ALA A 52 5.34 15.87 27.96
CA ALA A 52 5.17 17.09 27.17
C ALA A 52 3.78 17.23 26.51
N ASN A 53 3.06 16.13 26.33
CA ASN A 53 1.74 16.11 25.67
C ASN A 53 0.62 15.61 26.59
N LEU A 54 0.82 15.59 27.90
CA LEU A 54 -0.08 14.99 28.88
C LEU A 54 -1.53 15.47 28.73
N ASP A 55 -1.75 16.79 28.66
CA ASP A 55 -3.09 17.36 28.57
C ASP A 55 -3.84 16.93 27.31
N ALA A 56 -3.16 16.96 26.18
CA ALA A 56 -3.74 16.55 24.90
C ALA A 56 -4.04 15.04 24.86
N ILE A 57 -3.14 14.22 25.40
CA ILE A 57 -3.31 12.75 25.50
C ILE A 57 -4.50 12.43 26.40
N LEU A 58 -4.55 13.05 27.58
CA LEU A 58 -5.63 12.86 28.56
C LEU A 58 -6.98 13.31 27.99
N ALA A 59 -7.04 14.49 27.37
CA ALA A 59 -8.23 14.96 26.68
C ALA A 59 -8.69 14.01 25.55
N GLY A 60 -7.74 13.45 24.80
CA GLY A 60 -8.02 12.45 23.78
C GLY A 60 -8.72 11.20 24.32
N TYR A 61 -8.16 10.59 25.35
CA TYR A 61 -8.75 9.41 25.98
C TYR A 61 -10.08 9.70 26.68
N ARG A 62 -10.23 10.84 27.34
CA ARG A 62 -11.45 11.22 28.07
C ARG A 62 -12.67 11.47 27.19
N ARG A 63 -12.50 11.58 25.88
CA ARG A 63 -13.66 11.60 24.95
C ARG A 63 -14.47 10.30 24.98
N THR A 64 -13.82 9.18 25.23
CA THR A 64 -14.46 7.85 25.29
C THR A 64 -14.49 7.28 26.70
N GLN A 65 -13.64 7.78 27.61
CA GLN A 65 -13.48 7.33 28.98
C GLN A 65 -13.38 8.57 29.91
N PRO A 66 -14.50 9.25 30.22
CA PRO A 66 -14.48 10.56 30.92
C PRO A 66 -13.73 10.58 32.25
N ASP A 67 -13.81 9.48 32.99
CA ASP A 67 -13.22 9.36 34.34
C ASP A 67 -11.80 8.77 34.35
N LEU A 68 -11.14 8.67 33.17
CA LEU A 68 -9.82 8.06 33.10
C LEU A 68 -8.80 8.90 33.93
N THR A 69 -8.10 8.19 34.81
CA THR A 69 -7.03 8.80 35.62
C THR A 69 -5.77 9.05 34.76
N VAL A 70 -4.88 9.93 35.26
CA VAL A 70 -3.60 10.19 34.56
C VAL A 70 -2.74 8.94 34.48
N ASP A 71 -2.69 8.14 35.55
CA ASP A 71 -1.90 6.91 35.56
C ASP A 71 -2.44 5.88 34.55
N ALA A 72 -3.75 5.68 34.50
CA ALA A 72 -4.37 4.78 33.51
C ALA A 72 -4.15 5.28 32.08
N ALA A 73 -4.24 6.60 31.84
CA ALA A 73 -3.92 7.18 30.54
C ALA A 73 -2.45 6.96 30.17
N ARG A 74 -1.54 7.07 31.14
CA ARG A 74 -0.12 6.79 30.95
C ARG A 74 0.10 5.33 30.51
N ASP A 75 -0.48 4.37 31.22
CA ASP A 75 -0.33 2.96 30.91
C ASP A 75 -0.84 2.62 29.52
N LEU A 76 -2.02 3.13 29.15
CA LEU A 76 -2.59 2.97 27.81
C LEU A 76 -1.67 3.56 26.74
N TRP A 77 -1.19 4.79 26.98
CA TRP A 77 -0.32 5.48 26.03
C TRP A 77 1.03 4.77 25.89
N MET A 78 1.64 4.35 27.01
CA MET A 78 2.89 3.60 26.99
C MET A 78 2.76 2.27 26.25
N LYS A 79 1.63 1.58 26.37
CA LYS A 79 1.33 0.36 25.61
C LYS A 79 1.20 0.64 24.10
N ALA A 80 0.53 1.73 23.74
CA ALA A 80 0.33 2.13 22.35
C ALA A 80 1.59 2.72 21.69
N ASN A 81 2.57 3.18 22.48
CA ASN A 81 3.81 3.79 22.00
C ASN A 81 5.04 3.06 22.57
N PRO A 82 5.38 1.88 22.07
CA PRO A 82 6.53 1.12 22.53
C PRO A 82 7.85 1.87 22.26
N PRO A 83 8.97 1.46 22.89
CA PRO A 83 10.29 2.02 22.57
C PRO A 83 10.57 1.90 21.05
N GLY A 84 11.06 2.98 20.44
CA GLY A 84 11.29 3.06 19.00
C GLY A 84 10.12 3.65 18.19
N ALA A 85 8.91 3.75 18.76
CA ALA A 85 7.75 4.29 18.05
C ALA A 85 7.93 5.77 17.66
N ALA A 86 8.54 6.58 18.53
CA ALA A 86 8.82 8.00 18.23
C ALA A 86 9.87 8.14 17.13
N GLU A 87 10.92 7.33 17.19
CA GLU A 87 11.99 7.28 16.18
C GLU A 87 11.47 6.77 14.84
N HIS A 88 10.60 5.75 14.85
CA HIS A 88 9.92 5.25 13.67
C HIS A 88 9.11 6.38 13.01
N ARG A 89 8.22 7.05 13.76
CA ARG A 89 7.43 8.19 13.25
C ARG A 89 8.32 9.29 12.69
N ALA A 90 9.42 9.66 13.38
CA ALA A 90 10.36 10.67 12.90
C ALA A 90 11.03 10.25 11.58
N ALA A 91 11.37 8.96 11.42
CA ALA A 91 11.97 8.46 10.19
C ALA A 91 11.00 8.47 8.99
N TRP A 92 9.71 8.24 9.23
CA TRP A 92 8.66 8.17 8.20
C TRP A 92 8.05 9.53 7.85
N ARG A 93 8.24 10.58 8.65
CA ARG A 93 7.81 11.94 8.28
C ARG A 93 8.40 12.37 6.93
N PRO A 94 7.73 13.28 6.17
CA PRO A 94 8.23 13.74 4.86
C PRO A 94 9.65 14.31 4.89
N ASP A 95 10.07 14.88 6.03
CA ASP A 95 11.43 15.37 6.29
C ASP A 95 12.35 14.31 6.91
N GLY A 96 11.83 13.15 7.26
CA GLY A 96 12.58 12.01 7.78
C GLY A 96 13.33 11.23 6.68
N ARG A 97 14.22 10.36 7.10
CA ARG A 97 15.07 9.59 6.18
C ARG A 97 14.26 8.68 5.24
N ILE A 98 13.26 7.98 5.79
CA ILE A 98 12.42 7.04 5.03
C ILE A 98 11.36 7.81 4.24
N GLY A 99 10.67 8.78 4.86
CA GLY A 99 9.64 9.56 4.19
C GLY A 99 10.14 10.31 2.96
N ARG A 100 11.35 10.90 3.02
CA ARG A 100 11.99 11.50 1.82
C ARG A 100 12.22 10.48 0.72
N TRP A 101 12.69 9.29 1.07
CA TRP A 101 12.92 8.21 0.10
C TRP A 101 11.60 7.73 -0.52
N VAL A 102 10.57 7.50 0.30
CA VAL A 102 9.23 7.10 -0.17
C VAL A 102 8.64 8.15 -1.10
N ALA A 103 8.65 9.43 -0.71
CA ALA A 103 8.11 10.52 -1.53
C ALA A 103 8.91 10.78 -2.82
N GLY A 104 10.11 10.20 -2.95
CA GLY A 104 10.91 10.21 -4.16
C GLY A 104 10.66 9.05 -5.12
N ASN A 105 9.91 8.03 -4.68
CA ASN A 105 9.58 6.86 -5.50
C ASN A 105 8.28 7.10 -6.30
N PRO A 106 8.15 6.54 -7.51
CA PRO A 106 6.90 6.62 -8.28
C PRO A 106 5.82 5.70 -7.69
N ALA A 107 4.55 6.05 -7.86
CA ALA A 107 3.41 5.15 -7.63
C ALA A 107 3.20 4.21 -8.83
N VAL A 108 3.53 4.68 -10.03
CA VAL A 108 3.39 3.94 -11.29
C VAL A 108 4.68 4.05 -12.09
N ALA A 109 5.15 2.92 -12.59
CA ALA A 109 6.27 2.87 -13.55
C ALA A 109 5.83 2.19 -14.84
N MET A 110 6.34 2.68 -15.98
CA MET A 110 6.22 2.05 -17.29
C MET A 110 7.60 1.57 -17.72
N ILE A 111 7.74 0.28 -17.97
CA ILE A 111 8.99 -0.34 -18.44
C ILE A 111 8.65 -1.28 -19.59
N ASP A 112 9.20 -1.05 -20.76
CA ASP A 112 9.04 -1.88 -21.96
C ASP A 112 7.57 -2.26 -22.28
N GLY A 113 6.67 -1.28 -22.16
CA GLY A 113 5.25 -1.48 -22.40
C GLY A 113 4.50 -2.20 -21.29
N THR A 114 5.13 -2.41 -20.13
CA THR A 114 4.51 -2.98 -18.94
C THR A 114 4.31 -1.90 -17.89
N ILE A 115 3.07 -1.72 -17.42
CA ILE A 115 2.73 -0.87 -16.29
C ILE A 115 2.97 -1.67 -15.00
N PHE A 116 3.69 -1.06 -14.06
CA PHE A 116 3.85 -1.56 -12.70
C PHE A 116 3.19 -0.58 -11.73
N VAL A 117 2.28 -1.05 -10.91
CA VAL A 117 1.53 -0.24 -9.94
C VAL A 117 1.13 -1.11 -8.75
N HIS A 118 1.01 -0.53 -7.57
CA HIS A 118 0.71 -1.30 -6.35
C HIS A 118 -0.69 -1.91 -6.39
N GLY A 119 -1.75 -1.11 -6.53
CA GLY A 119 -3.15 -1.58 -6.54
C GLY A 119 -3.69 -1.80 -7.95
N GLY A 120 -3.60 -0.78 -8.79
CA GLY A 120 -4.12 -0.79 -10.16
C GLY A 120 -4.40 0.61 -10.67
N ILE A 121 -4.73 0.73 -11.95
CA ILE A 121 -5.21 1.97 -12.55
C ILE A 121 -6.58 1.68 -13.15
N ASN A 122 -7.61 2.37 -12.70
CA ASN A 122 -8.97 2.29 -13.27
C ASN A 122 -9.18 3.30 -14.40
N ALA A 123 -10.36 3.32 -15.00
CA ALA A 123 -10.72 4.23 -16.09
C ALA A 123 -10.55 5.70 -15.70
N PHE A 124 -10.96 6.10 -14.48
CA PHE A 124 -10.81 7.48 -14.00
C PHE A 124 -9.35 7.94 -13.95
N TYR A 125 -8.48 7.12 -13.38
CA TYR A 125 -7.05 7.46 -13.28
C TYR A 125 -6.31 7.32 -14.62
N SER A 126 -6.86 6.58 -15.58
CA SER A 126 -6.27 6.45 -16.92
C SER A 126 -6.41 7.72 -17.79
N GLU A 127 -7.25 8.67 -17.38
CA GLU A 127 -7.32 10.00 -17.98
C GLU A 127 -6.10 10.87 -17.66
N LEU A 128 -5.33 10.50 -16.63
CA LEU A 128 -4.11 11.19 -16.23
C LEU A 128 -2.88 10.53 -16.85
N SER A 129 -1.86 11.31 -17.15
CA SER A 129 -0.56 10.74 -17.48
C SER A 129 0.07 10.06 -16.26
N ILE A 130 0.93 9.07 -16.48
CA ILE A 130 1.73 8.43 -15.40
C ILE A 130 2.53 9.49 -14.62
N ALA A 131 3.07 10.48 -15.30
CA ALA A 131 3.80 11.58 -14.68
C ALA A 131 2.91 12.38 -13.72
N GLU A 132 1.65 12.63 -14.09
CA GLU A 132 0.70 13.38 -13.27
C GLU A 132 0.25 12.54 -12.04
N ILE A 133 -0.01 11.24 -12.21
CA ILE A 133 -0.29 10.32 -11.09
C ILE A 133 0.87 10.36 -10.09
N ASN A 134 2.10 10.22 -10.55
CA ASN A 134 3.29 10.23 -9.71
C ASN A 134 3.49 11.58 -9.01
N ARG A 135 3.25 12.69 -9.72
CA ARG A 135 3.34 14.04 -9.16
C ARG A 135 2.32 14.26 -8.04
N ARG A 136 1.06 13.85 -8.26
CA ARG A 136 0.00 13.95 -7.23
C ARG A 136 0.30 13.08 -6.03
N THR A 137 0.75 11.86 -6.23
CA THR A 137 1.14 10.95 -5.13
C THR A 137 2.27 11.56 -4.30
N ALA A 138 3.33 12.04 -4.95
CA ALA A 138 4.45 12.66 -4.25
C ALA A 138 4.05 13.94 -3.49
N ALA A 139 3.13 14.74 -4.04
CA ALA A 139 2.61 15.94 -3.39
C ALA A 139 1.79 15.59 -2.14
N ALA A 140 0.88 14.59 -2.24
CA ALA A 140 0.06 14.14 -1.13
C ALA A 140 0.91 13.53 0.01
N LEU A 141 1.93 12.74 -0.32
CA LEU A 141 2.89 12.20 0.67
C LEU A 141 3.65 13.32 1.38
N LYS A 142 4.15 14.33 0.64
CA LYS A 142 4.88 15.46 1.24
C LYS A 142 3.99 16.32 2.13
N ALA A 143 2.71 16.45 1.80
CA ALA A 143 1.72 17.18 2.58
C ALA A 143 1.18 16.37 3.76
N MET A 144 1.48 15.07 3.86
CA MET A 144 0.83 14.13 4.80
C MET A 144 -0.70 14.22 4.68
N ASP A 145 -1.22 14.22 3.45
CA ASP A 145 -2.64 14.44 3.20
C ASP A 145 -3.48 13.24 3.66
N GLU A 146 -4.16 13.40 4.79
CA GLU A 146 -5.02 12.38 5.40
C GLU A 146 -6.45 12.37 4.83
N SER A 147 -6.78 13.28 3.90
CA SER A 147 -8.13 13.34 3.34
C SER A 147 -8.45 12.08 2.53
N GLU A 148 -9.69 11.60 2.63
CA GLU A 148 -10.18 10.45 1.86
C GLU A 148 -10.12 10.67 0.33
N LYS A 149 -10.07 11.95 -0.10
CA LYS A 149 -9.99 12.33 -1.51
C LYS A 149 -8.56 12.42 -2.03
N ALA A 150 -7.56 12.32 -1.14
CA ALA A 150 -6.17 12.30 -1.57
C ALA A 150 -5.88 11.03 -2.36
N ILE A 151 -5.15 11.13 -3.47
CA ILE A 151 -4.79 9.99 -4.34
C ILE A 151 -4.17 8.81 -3.58
N ILE A 152 -3.50 9.08 -2.45
CA ILE A 152 -2.85 8.08 -1.60
C ILE A 152 -3.83 7.33 -0.69
N ASN A 153 -5.05 7.85 -0.49
CA ASN A 153 -6.09 7.30 0.39
C ASN A 153 -7.33 6.86 -0.38
N ASP A 154 -7.44 7.23 -1.66
CA ASP A 154 -8.59 6.87 -2.50
C ASP A 154 -8.68 5.34 -2.65
N PRO A 155 -9.77 4.68 -2.21
CA PRO A 155 -9.95 3.23 -2.32
C PRO A 155 -9.93 2.72 -3.77
N ASP A 156 -10.24 3.57 -4.74
CA ASP A 156 -10.17 3.26 -6.17
C ASP A 156 -8.88 3.79 -6.83
N GLY A 157 -8.01 4.40 -6.03
CA GLY A 157 -6.74 4.98 -6.45
C GLY A 157 -5.63 3.96 -6.67
N PRO A 158 -4.49 4.41 -7.23
CA PRO A 158 -3.38 3.53 -7.63
C PRO A 158 -2.80 2.65 -6.52
N LEU A 159 -2.94 3.08 -5.25
CA LEU A 159 -2.40 2.35 -4.10
C LEU A 159 -3.39 1.37 -3.46
N TRP A 160 -4.70 1.50 -3.73
CA TRP A 160 -5.74 0.74 -3.03
C TRP A 160 -6.65 -0.06 -3.94
N HIS A 161 -6.62 0.18 -5.25
CA HIS A 161 -7.52 -0.46 -6.19
C HIS A 161 -7.45 -1.99 -6.12
N ARG A 162 -8.62 -2.66 -5.97
CA ARG A 162 -8.69 -4.12 -5.80
C ARG A 162 -9.52 -4.82 -6.86
N ARG A 163 -10.21 -4.07 -7.70
CA ARG A 163 -11.22 -4.62 -8.61
C ARG A 163 -10.64 -5.64 -9.60
N TYR A 164 -9.41 -5.44 -10.06
CA TYR A 164 -8.72 -6.41 -10.92
C TYR A 164 -8.35 -7.70 -10.19
N ALA A 165 -8.15 -7.65 -8.88
CA ALA A 165 -7.77 -8.79 -8.08
C ALA A 165 -8.99 -9.51 -7.48
N MET A 166 -10.03 -8.76 -7.12
CA MET A 166 -11.25 -9.25 -6.48
C MET A 166 -12.43 -9.16 -7.45
N ARG A 167 -12.33 -9.83 -8.61
CA ARG A 167 -13.42 -9.82 -9.60
C ARG A 167 -14.74 -10.21 -8.93
N PRO A 168 -15.77 -9.35 -8.96
CA PRO A 168 -17.07 -9.75 -8.48
C PRO A 168 -17.54 -10.93 -9.32
N LYS A 169 -18.12 -11.95 -8.67
CA LYS A 169 -18.89 -12.97 -9.41
C LYS A 169 -19.98 -12.24 -10.19
N PRO A 170 -20.26 -12.64 -11.46
CA PRO A 170 -21.39 -12.09 -12.18
C PRO A 170 -22.62 -12.17 -11.27
N ALA A 171 -23.27 -11.03 -11.03
CA ALA A 171 -24.52 -11.02 -10.31
C ALA A 171 -25.49 -11.95 -11.09
N PRO A 172 -26.27 -12.81 -10.42
CA PRO A 172 -27.31 -13.55 -11.10
C PRO A 172 -28.18 -12.55 -11.85
N THR A 173 -28.44 -12.80 -13.13
CA THR A 173 -29.28 -11.94 -13.96
C THR A 173 -30.55 -11.64 -13.19
N PRO A 174 -30.89 -10.39 -12.86
CA PRO A 174 -32.12 -10.11 -12.15
C PRO A 174 -33.28 -10.60 -13.03
N THR A 175 -34.04 -11.53 -12.54
CA THR A 175 -35.40 -11.75 -13.09
C THR A 175 -36.15 -10.47 -12.77
N ALA A 176 -36.37 -9.62 -13.79
CA ALA A 176 -37.05 -8.36 -13.64
C ALA A 176 -38.48 -8.64 -13.17
N GLU A 177 -38.73 -8.42 -11.88
CA GLU A 177 -40.11 -8.35 -11.38
C GLU A 177 -40.75 -7.05 -11.90
N PRO A 178 -41.99 -7.09 -12.39
CA PRO A 178 -42.68 -5.88 -12.84
C PRO A 178 -42.79 -4.88 -11.68
N GLY A 179 -42.14 -3.72 -11.79
CA GLY A 179 -42.16 -2.66 -10.78
C GLY A 179 -40.87 -2.53 -9.93
N ALA A 180 -39.87 -3.31 -10.17
CA ALA A 180 -38.56 -3.14 -9.50
C ALA A 180 -37.92 -1.80 -9.88
N ILE A 181 -37.44 -1.06 -8.87
CA ILE A 181 -36.59 0.14 -9.08
C ILE A 181 -35.36 -0.31 -9.85
N PRO A 182 -34.96 0.38 -10.95
CA PRO A 182 -33.78 0.01 -11.67
C PRO A 182 -32.56 -0.02 -10.71
N SER A 183 -31.95 -1.18 -10.57
CA SER A 183 -30.65 -1.29 -9.90
C SER A 183 -29.61 -0.43 -10.64
N ALA A 184 -28.62 0.09 -9.91
CA ALA A 184 -27.49 0.76 -10.55
C ALA A 184 -26.96 -0.08 -11.72
N PRO A 185 -26.54 0.54 -12.84
CA PRO A 185 -26.01 -0.21 -13.97
C PRO A 185 -24.91 -1.16 -13.48
N PRO A 186 -24.85 -2.39 -13.99
CA PRO A 186 -23.79 -3.32 -13.61
C PRO A 186 -22.43 -2.63 -13.83
N LEU A 187 -21.55 -2.76 -12.85
CA LEU A 187 -20.17 -2.31 -13.03
C LEU A 187 -19.59 -3.02 -14.24
N GLU A 188 -18.90 -2.27 -15.09
CA GLU A 188 -18.22 -2.80 -16.27
C GLU A 188 -17.31 -3.97 -15.90
N ASP A 189 -17.19 -4.97 -16.79
CA ASP A 189 -16.27 -6.09 -16.56
C ASP A 189 -14.85 -5.58 -16.38
N PRO A 190 -14.15 -5.94 -15.29
CA PRO A 190 -12.78 -5.50 -15.06
C PRO A 190 -11.81 -5.78 -16.22
N SER A 191 -12.08 -6.78 -17.06
CA SER A 191 -11.27 -7.08 -18.23
C SER A 191 -11.45 -6.06 -19.35
N VAL A 192 -12.65 -5.49 -19.49
CA VAL A 192 -12.93 -4.40 -20.47
C VAL A 192 -12.26 -3.13 -20.00
N GLU A 193 -12.46 -2.75 -18.73
CA GLU A 193 -11.79 -1.59 -18.13
C GLU A 193 -10.26 -1.70 -18.26
N LEU A 194 -9.68 -2.87 -17.96
CA LEU A 194 -8.25 -3.12 -18.13
C LEU A 194 -7.79 -2.89 -19.59
N ALA A 195 -8.56 -3.37 -20.55
CA ALA A 195 -8.22 -3.22 -21.98
C ALA A 195 -8.19 -1.74 -22.39
N ASP A 196 -9.15 -0.93 -21.92
CA ASP A 196 -9.20 0.51 -22.18
C ASP A 196 -8.07 1.26 -21.49
N VAL A 197 -7.75 0.93 -20.25
CA VAL A 197 -6.60 1.49 -19.52
C VAL A 197 -5.28 1.17 -20.23
N LEU A 198 -5.07 -0.08 -20.65
CA LEU A 198 -3.85 -0.46 -21.38
C LEU A 198 -3.75 0.28 -22.72
N LYS A 199 -4.87 0.45 -23.41
CA LYS A 199 -4.93 1.22 -24.67
C LYS A 199 -4.59 2.68 -24.45
N ALA A 200 -5.12 3.31 -23.38
CA ALA A 200 -4.85 4.72 -23.05
C ALA A 200 -3.35 5.00 -22.86
N TYR A 201 -2.63 4.05 -22.28
CA TYR A 201 -1.18 4.16 -22.07
C TYR A 201 -0.31 3.51 -23.17
N ALA A 202 -0.90 2.97 -24.23
CA ALA A 202 -0.20 2.15 -25.21
C ALA A 202 0.63 1.03 -24.56
N ALA A 203 0.08 0.43 -23.49
CA ALA A 203 0.73 -0.61 -22.71
C ALA A 203 0.27 -2.01 -23.15
N LYS A 204 1.16 -2.99 -23.03
CA LYS A 204 0.87 -4.40 -23.32
C LYS A 204 0.18 -5.08 -22.14
N ARG A 205 0.58 -4.74 -20.91
CA ARG A 205 0.14 -5.40 -19.68
C ARG A 205 0.27 -4.51 -18.45
N MET A 206 -0.43 -4.90 -17.39
CA MET A 206 -0.33 -4.30 -16.07
C MET A 206 0.08 -5.35 -15.04
N VAL A 207 1.08 -5.04 -14.24
CA VAL A 207 1.54 -5.83 -13.08
C VAL A 207 1.08 -5.13 -11.81
N ILE A 208 0.31 -5.85 -10.99
CA ILE A 208 -0.24 -5.35 -9.73
C ILE A 208 0.14 -6.23 -8.54
N ALA A 209 0.04 -5.69 -7.34
CA ALA A 209 0.22 -6.37 -6.06
C ALA A 209 -0.98 -6.16 -5.12
N HIS A 210 -0.77 -5.71 -3.88
CA HIS A 210 -1.77 -5.24 -2.91
C HIS A 210 -2.77 -6.28 -2.40
N THR A 211 -3.22 -7.19 -3.24
CA THR A 211 -4.20 -8.22 -2.88
C THR A 211 -3.54 -9.59 -2.98
N PRO A 212 -3.18 -10.21 -1.83
CA PRO A 212 -2.43 -11.45 -1.83
C PRO A 212 -3.14 -12.61 -2.53
N SER A 213 -2.37 -13.40 -3.28
CA SER A 213 -2.76 -14.69 -3.84
C SER A 213 -1.84 -15.77 -3.28
N LEU A 214 -2.32 -16.56 -2.32
CA LEU A 214 -1.53 -17.63 -1.71
C LEU A 214 -1.26 -18.80 -2.67
N ALA A 215 -1.96 -18.84 -3.80
CA ALA A 215 -1.70 -19.80 -4.88
C ALA A 215 -0.42 -19.47 -5.70
N GLY A 216 0.15 -18.27 -5.49
CA GLY A 216 1.32 -17.79 -6.21
C GLY A 216 1.00 -16.62 -7.15
N ILE A 217 1.93 -16.32 -8.05
CA ILE A 217 1.75 -15.30 -9.10
C ILE A 217 0.63 -15.75 -10.05
N VAL A 218 -0.31 -14.84 -10.33
CA VAL A 218 -1.45 -15.12 -11.21
C VAL A 218 -1.30 -14.33 -12.50
N ILE A 219 -1.31 -15.04 -13.63
CA ILE A 219 -1.37 -14.47 -14.97
C ILE A 219 -2.81 -14.59 -15.44
N ALA A 220 -3.46 -13.46 -15.74
CA ALA A 220 -4.85 -13.38 -16.14
C ALA A 220 -5.02 -12.56 -17.43
N ASP A 221 -6.22 -12.58 -18.00
CA ASP A 221 -6.57 -11.81 -19.19
C ASP A 221 -5.56 -11.98 -20.34
N GLU A 222 -5.20 -13.23 -20.63
CA GLU A 222 -4.25 -13.57 -21.70
C GLU A 222 -2.88 -12.90 -21.52
N GLY A 223 -2.44 -12.72 -20.26
CA GLY A 223 -1.18 -12.07 -19.91
C GLY A 223 -1.23 -10.55 -19.83
N ARG A 224 -2.40 -9.94 -20.03
CA ARG A 224 -2.59 -8.49 -19.87
C ARG A 224 -2.61 -8.03 -18.42
N LEU A 225 -3.01 -8.91 -17.49
CA LEU A 225 -2.97 -8.66 -16.04
C LEU A 225 -2.08 -9.70 -15.36
N ILE A 226 -1.16 -9.24 -14.51
CA ILE A 226 -0.32 -10.11 -13.71
C ILE A 226 -0.37 -9.63 -12.25
N ARG A 227 -0.72 -10.54 -11.35
CA ARG A 227 -0.81 -10.29 -9.91
C ARG A 227 0.37 -10.96 -9.23
N ILE A 228 1.25 -10.16 -8.63
CA ILE A 228 2.53 -10.66 -8.09
C ILE A 228 2.58 -10.70 -6.55
N ASP A 229 1.56 -10.21 -5.85
CA ASP A 229 1.51 -10.34 -4.39
C ASP A 229 1.19 -11.79 -4.00
N THR A 230 2.19 -12.47 -3.49
CA THR A 230 2.07 -13.87 -3.04
C THR A 230 1.96 -13.99 -1.52
N GLY A 231 1.77 -12.88 -0.80
CA GLY A 231 1.60 -12.87 0.65
C GLY A 231 2.82 -13.40 1.40
N ILE A 232 4.02 -12.94 1.05
CA ILE A 232 5.30 -13.46 1.56
C ILE A 232 5.55 -13.20 3.05
N SER A 233 4.75 -12.33 3.68
CA SER A 233 4.89 -12.04 5.11
C SER A 233 4.63 -13.27 5.98
N LEU A 234 5.12 -13.23 7.21
CA LEU A 234 4.84 -14.30 8.21
C LEU A 234 3.34 -14.41 8.52
N TYR A 235 2.58 -13.34 8.35
CA TYR A 235 1.13 -13.34 8.55
C TYR A 235 0.41 -14.22 7.51
N TYR A 236 0.69 -14.02 6.22
CA TYR A 236 0.08 -14.78 5.13
C TYR A 236 0.77 -16.09 4.84
N ARG A 237 2.06 -16.24 5.16
CA ARG A 237 2.90 -17.42 4.93
C ARG A 237 2.95 -17.89 3.46
N GLY A 238 2.73 -16.97 2.53
CA GLY A 238 2.84 -17.28 1.11
C GLY A 238 4.28 -17.54 0.68
N LYS A 239 4.44 -18.15 -0.48
CA LYS A 239 5.76 -18.50 -1.01
C LYS A 239 6.46 -17.26 -1.57
N PRO A 240 7.71 -16.98 -1.20
CA PRO A 240 8.51 -15.96 -1.87
C PRO A 240 8.57 -16.23 -3.36
N SER A 241 8.26 -15.23 -4.16
CA SER A 241 8.18 -15.39 -5.61
C SER A 241 8.59 -14.08 -6.29
N PHE A 242 9.06 -14.18 -7.54
CA PHE A 242 9.31 -13.04 -8.39
C PHE A 242 8.86 -13.33 -9.82
N LEU A 243 8.58 -12.26 -10.56
CA LEU A 243 8.21 -12.32 -11.95
C LEU A 243 9.42 -11.92 -12.81
N GLU A 244 9.76 -12.74 -13.79
CA GLU A 244 10.72 -12.39 -14.83
C GLU A 244 9.96 -12.03 -16.10
N ILE A 245 10.33 -10.90 -16.73
CA ILE A 245 9.79 -10.47 -18.02
C ILE A 245 10.97 -10.26 -18.98
N ARG A 246 10.99 -11.03 -20.08
CA ARG A 246 11.96 -10.91 -21.17
C ARG A 246 11.22 -10.69 -22.48
N GLY A 247 11.16 -9.47 -22.97
CA GLY A 247 10.32 -9.10 -24.10
C GLY A 247 8.84 -9.40 -23.82
N ASP A 248 8.25 -10.30 -24.58
CA ASP A 248 6.85 -10.71 -24.39
C ASP A 248 6.68 -11.93 -23.47
N THR A 249 7.78 -12.62 -23.15
CA THR A 249 7.75 -13.79 -22.27
C THR A 249 7.68 -13.38 -20.80
N VAL A 250 6.75 -13.98 -20.09
CA VAL A 250 6.47 -13.74 -18.66
C VAL A 250 6.63 -15.07 -17.94
N THR A 251 7.55 -15.11 -16.95
CA THR A 251 7.86 -16.33 -16.22
C THR A 251 7.77 -16.10 -14.71
N PRO A 252 6.81 -16.71 -14.01
CA PRO A 252 6.78 -16.73 -12.55
C PRO A 252 7.85 -17.66 -11.99
N HIS A 253 8.54 -17.21 -10.97
CA HIS A 253 9.51 -18.00 -10.21
C HIS A 253 9.15 -18.07 -8.74
N VAL A 254 9.28 -19.26 -8.16
CA VAL A 254 9.15 -19.47 -6.71
C VAL A 254 10.55 -19.61 -6.13
N VAL A 255 10.82 -18.89 -5.04
CA VAL A 255 12.07 -19.00 -4.29
C VAL A 255 11.84 -19.94 -3.11
N GLU A 256 12.59 -21.01 -3.04
CA GLU A 256 12.57 -21.88 -1.86
C GLU A 256 13.18 -21.13 -0.67
N ARG A 257 12.48 -21.16 0.46
CA ARG A 257 13.07 -20.64 1.71
C ARG A 257 14.20 -21.57 2.10
N PRO A 258 15.37 -21.06 2.50
CA PRO A 258 16.43 -21.90 3.04
C PRO A 258 15.84 -22.74 4.19
N THR A 259 15.95 -24.05 4.08
CA THR A 259 15.61 -24.96 5.16
C THR A 259 16.72 -24.86 6.20
N GLY A 260 16.51 -24.14 7.28
CA GLY A 260 17.44 -24.15 8.39
C GLY A 260 17.87 -22.76 8.87
N GLY A 261 17.46 -22.46 10.06
CA GLY A 261 17.84 -21.30 10.84
C GLY A 261 16.75 -20.98 11.85
N GLY A 262 16.50 -21.93 12.79
CA GLY A 262 15.74 -21.68 14.00
C GLY A 262 16.58 -20.90 15.00
#